data_d28969fe37228316d9307997c880919b
#
_entry.id   d28969fe37228316d9307997c880919b
#
_cell.length_a   1.000
_cell.length_b   1.000
_cell.length_c   1.000
_cell.angle_alpha   90.00
_cell.angle_beta   90.00
_cell.angle_gamma   90.00
#
_symmetry.space_group_name_H-M   'P 1'
#
loop_
_entity.id
_entity.type
_entity.pdbx_description
1 polymer ?
#
loop_
_entity_poly.entity_id
_entity_poly.type
_entity_poly.pdbx_seq_one_letter_code
_entity_poly.pdbx_strand_id
1 'polypeptide(L)'
;YVYQAMRVTGAADPTVSVKETLKGKLPQKKLVRGAAHGYSSYGNQIGLATGLVKEIYHPDYVAKRMEIGAVLGAAPRRAVIRENSDPGDIIVLLGGRTGRDGCGGATGSSKVHTEESIETCGAEVQKGNPPTERKIQRLFRREEVSKLIKKCNDFGAGGVSVAIGELADGLRVDLDKVPKKYAGLDGTEIA
;
A
#
# COMPACT_ATOMS: atom_id res chain seq x y z
N TYR A 1 -0.09 -0.42 -18.90
CA TYR A 1 -1.21 -1.35 -18.61
C TYR A 1 -0.77 -2.33 -17.54
N VAL A 2 -1.59 -2.51 -16.49
CA VAL A 2 -1.42 -3.55 -15.49
C VAL A 2 -2.25 -4.76 -15.92
N TYR A 3 -1.62 -5.93 -16.00
CA TYR A 3 -2.24 -7.13 -16.54
C TYR A 3 -2.68 -8.12 -15.48
N GLN A 4 -1.84 -8.37 -14.49
CA GLN A 4 -2.19 -9.31 -13.42
C GLN A 4 -1.41 -9.03 -12.14
N ALA A 5 -1.96 -9.51 -11.03
CA ALA A 5 -1.31 -9.58 -9.74
C ALA A 5 -1.01 -11.03 -9.36
N MET A 6 0.03 -11.22 -8.57
CA MET A 6 0.42 -12.51 -7.99
C MET A 6 0.74 -12.33 -6.52
N ARG A 7 0.50 -13.39 -5.75
CA ARG A 7 0.81 -13.42 -4.32
C ARG A 7 1.35 -14.78 -3.91
N VAL A 8 2.41 -14.76 -3.13
CA VAL A 8 2.90 -15.92 -2.36
C VAL A 8 2.85 -15.56 -0.89
N THR A 9 2.30 -16.44 -0.09
CA THR A 9 2.09 -16.19 1.35
C THR A 9 2.69 -17.30 2.19
N GLY A 10 3.41 -16.93 3.24
CA GLY A 10 3.78 -17.81 4.35
C GLY A 10 2.75 -17.68 5.48
N ALA A 11 2.18 -18.78 5.92
CA ALA A 11 1.20 -18.85 6.99
C ALA A 11 1.41 -20.09 7.85
N ALA A 12 0.93 -20.09 9.10
CA ALA A 12 0.86 -21.29 9.87
C ALA A 12 -0.34 -22.15 9.47
N ASP A 13 -0.34 -23.41 9.88
CA ASP A 13 -1.34 -24.40 9.49
C ASP A 13 -2.76 -23.96 9.91
N PRO A 14 -3.67 -23.74 8.96
CA PRO A 14 -5.04 -23.33 9.24
C PRO A 14 -5.93 -24.46 9.81
N THR A 15 -5.45 -25.68 9.83
CA THR A 15 -6.19 -26.84 10.37
C THR A 15 -6.01 -27.01 11.86
N VAL A 16 -5.02 -26.34 12.46
CA VAL A 16 -4.78 -26.35 13.90
C VAL A 16 -6.01 -25.87 14.66
N SER A 17 -6.31 -26.57 15.75
CA SER A 17 -7.46 -26.24 16.60
C SER A 17 -7.36 -24.82 17.17
N VAL A 18 -8.51 -24.15 17.24
CA VAL A 18 -8.57 -22.81 17.87
C VAL A 18 -8.08 -22.82 19.31
N LYS A 19 -8.25 -23.93 20.02
CA LYS A 19 -7.77 -24.10 21.41
C LYS A 19 -6.24 -24.10 21.54
N GLU A 20 -5.54 -24.40 20.45
CA GLU A 20 -4.06 -24.41 20.39
C GLU A 20 -3.49 -23.06 19.93
N THR A 21 -4.35 -22.07 19.74
CA THR A 21 -3.90 -20.72 19.38
C THR A 21 -3.05 -20.12 20.49
N LEU A 22 -1.90 -19.59 20.15
CA LEU A 22 -1.04 -18.87 21.08
C LEU A 22 -1.78 -17.68 21.72
N LYS A 23 -1.56 -17.47 23.00
CA LYS A 23 -2.15 -16.35 23.75
C LYS A 23 -1.85 -15.01 23.05
N GLY A 24 -2.86 -14.18 22.88
CA GLY A 24 -2.73 -12.88 22.23
C GLY A 24 -2.62 -12.95 20.70
N LYS A 25 -2.80 -14.12 20.07
CA LYS A 25 -2.79 -14.28 18.62
C LYS A 25 -4.15 -14.68 18.08
N LEU A 26 -4.40 -14.33 16.82
CA LEU A 26 -5.60 -14.79 16.11
C LEU A 26 -5.43 -16.24 15.63
N PRO A 27 -6.52 -17.05 15.62
CA PRO A 27 -6.49 -18.39 15.05
C PRO A 27 -6.04 -18.36 13.58
N GLN A 28 -5.17 -19.29 13.19
CA GLN A 28 -4.61 -19.35 11.84
C GLN A 28 -5.70 -19.50 10.77
N LYS A 29 -6.72 -20.28 11.03
CA LYS A 29 -7.88 -20.42 10.15
C LYS A 29 -8.57 -19.07 9.85
N LYS A 30 -8.68 -18.19 10.85
CA LYS A 30 -9.25 -16.85 10.69
C LYS A 30 -8.33 -15.96 9.84
N LEU A 31 -7.02 -16.01 10.10
CA LEU A 31 -6.02 -15.23 9.35
C LEU A 31 -5.99 -15.62 7.88
N VAL A 32 -5.89 -16.91 7.57
CA VAL A 32 -5.82 -17.42 6.20
C VAL A 32 -7.10 -17.09 5.42
N ARG A 33 -8.27 -17.32 6.00
CA ARG A 33 -9.55 -16.98 5.36
C ARG A 33 -9.71 -15.48 5.15
N GLY A 34 -9.35 -14.67 6.15
CA GLY A 34 -9.44 -13.21 6.06
C GLY A 34 -8.53 -12.66 4.97
N ALA A 35 -7.30 -13.16 4.89
CA ALA A 35 -6.36 -12.75 3.84
C ALA A 35 -6.80 -13.16 2.43
N ALA A 36 -7.32 -14.38 2.27
CA ALA A 36 -7.86 -14.84 0.99
C ALA A 36 -9.07 -14.01 0.56
N HIS A 37 -9.99 -13.70 1.48
CA HIS A 37 -11.14 -12.84 1.21
C HIS A 37 -10.70 -11.43 0.82
N GLY A 38 -9.78 -10.83 1.57
CA GLY A 38 -9.28 -9.47 1.28
C GLY A 38 -8.63 -9.37 -0.09
N TYR A 39 -7.79 -10.33 -0.45
CA TYR A 39 -7.13 -10.35 -1.74
C TYR A 39 -8.11 -10.55 -2.91
N SER A 40 -9.06 -11.48 -2.76
CA SER A 40 -10.13 -11.68 -3.74
C SER A 40 -11.00 -10.44 -3.91
N SER A 41 -11.41 -9.82 -2.81
CA SER A 41 -12.20 -8.60 -2.82
C SER A 41 -11.46 -7.44 -3.51
N TYR A 42 -10.18 -7.27 -3.21
CA TYR A 42 -9.33 -6.26 -3.87
C TYR A 42 -9.25 -6.49 -5.39
N GLY A 43 -8.91 -7.71 -5.80
CA GLY A 43 -8.80 -8.06 -7.22
C GLY A 43 -10.10 -7.82 -8.00
N ASN A 44 -11.24 -8.19 -7.42
CA ASN A 44 -12.55 -7.97 -8.02
C ASN A 44 -12.91 -6.49 -8.16
N GLN A 45 -12.59 -5.67 -7.16
CA GLN A 45 -12.90 -4.25 -7.18
C GLN A 45 -12.00 -3.46 -8.13
N ILE A 46 -10.71 -3.78 -8.16
CA ILE A 46 -9.75 -3.14 -9.07
C ILE A 46 -9.87 -3.66 -10.51
N GLY A 47 -10.52 -4.81 -10.69
CA GLY A 47 -10.69 -5.45 -11.99
C GLY A 47 -9.37 -5.95 -12.58
N LEU A 48 -8.57 -6.60 -11.75
CA LEU A 48 -7.25 -7.14 -12.13
C LEU A 48 -7.26 -8.66 -11.98
N ALA A 49 -6.76 -9.35 -12.99
CA ALA A 49 -6.62 -10.80 -12.94
C ALA A 49 -5.62 -11.22 -11.85
N THR A 50 -5.95 -12.26 -11.10
CA THR A 50 -5.05 -12.90 -10.16
C THR A 50 -4.39 -14.09 -10.84
N GLY A 51 -3.15 -13.90 -11.32
CA GLY A 51 -2.44 -14.90 -12.11
C GLY A 51 -1.88 -16.06 -11.29
N LEU A 52 -1.48 -15.80 -10.05
CA LEU A 52 -0.98 -16.80 -9.13
C LEU A 52 -1.34 -16.41 -7.69
N VAL A 53 -1.89 -17.35 -6.95
CA VAL A 53 -1.99 -17.30 -5.49
C VAL A 53 -1.44 -18.60 -4.94
N LYS A 54 -0.41 -18.53 -4.11
CA LYS A 54 0.20 -19.69 -3.48
C LYS A 54 0.37 -19.44 -1.98
N GLU A 55 -0.03 -20.39 -1.17
CA GLU A 55 0.22 -20.39 0.27
C GLU A 55 1.18 -21.51 0.63
N ILE A 56 2.13 -21.21 1.49
CA ILE A 56 3.12 -22.13 2.05
C ILE A 56 2.89 -22.13 3.55
N TYR A 57 2.69 -23.31 4.12
CA TYR A 57 2.41 -23.46 5.55
C TYR A 57 3.64 -23.94 6.30
N HIS A 58 3.96 -23.24 7.39
CA HIS A 58 5.04 -23.60 8.29
C HIS A 58 4.69 -23.15 9.71
N PRO A 59 4.96 -23.96 10.76
CA PRO A 59 4.59 -23.63 12.13
C PRO A 59 5.18 -22.32 12.64
N ASP A 60 6.33 -21.90 12.15
CA ASP A 60 6.97 -20.65 12.57
C ASP A 60 6.22 -19.38 12.13
N TYR A 61 5.29 -19.49 11.21
CA TYR A 61 4.44 -18.35 10.81
C TYR A 61 3.23 -18.12 11.72
N VAL A 62 3.15 -18.80 12.84
CA VAL A 62 2.05 -18.65 13.80
C VAL A 62 1.96 -17.25 14.41
N ALA A 63 3.10 -16.58 14.56
CA ALA A 63 3.17 -15.24 15.15
C ALA A 63 3.03 -14.12 14.12
N LYS A 64 3.41 -14.36 12.87
CA LYS A 64 3.42 -13.35 11.81
C LYS A 64 3.28 -14.00 10.44
N ARG A 65 2.25 -13.60 9.73
CA ARG A 65 2.06 -13.97 8.34
C ARG A 65 3.04 -13.17 7.45
N MET A 66 3.60 -13.81 6.42
CA MET A 66 4.43 -13.15 5.42
C MET A 66 3.70 -13.14 4.07
N GLU A 67 3.74 -12.02 3.38
CA GLU A 67 3.18 -11.90 2.04
C GLU A 67 4.19 -11.27 1.08
N ILE A 68 4.30 -11.87 -0.10
CA ILE A 68 5.07 -11.35 -1.22
C ILE A 68 4.09 -11.12 -2.35
N GLY A 69 4.03 -9.88 -2.82
CA GLY A 69 3.21 -9.50 -3.96
C GLY A 69 4.06 -9.17 -5.18
N ALA A 70 3.53 -9.45 -6.35
CA ALA A 70 4.09 -9.00 -7.61
C ALA A 70 2.96 -8.56 -8.55
N VAL A 71 3.22 -7.54 -9.34
CA VAL A 71 2.30 -7.01 -10.33
C VAL A 71 3.01 -6.97 -11.68
N LEU A 72 2.36 -7.52 -12.70
CA LEU A 72 2.85 -7.47 -14.08
C LEU A 72 2.16 -6.33 -14.82
N GLY A 73 2.98 -5.44 -15.37
CA GLY A 73 2.52 -4.35 -16.22
C GLY A 73 3.39 -4.20 -17.45
N ALA A 74 2.87 -3.55 -18.48
CA ALA A 74 3.62 -3.18 -19.65
C ALA A 74 3.14 -1.83 -20.21
N ALA A 75 4.07 -1.11 -20.83
CA ALA A 75 3.79 0.13 -21.54
C ALA A 75 4.53 0.15 -22.89
N PRO A 76 4.01 0.86 -23.90
CA PRO A 76 4.77 1.12 -25.11
C PRO A 76 6.08 1.82 -24.78
N ARG A 77 7.18 1.42 -25.40
CA ARG A 77 8.50 2.00 -25.14
C ARG A 77 8.51 3.54 -25.31
N ARG A 78 7.74 4.06 -26.26
CA ARG A 78 7.59 5.50 -26.51
C ARG A 78 6.90 6.25 -25.38
N ALA A 79 6.21 5.57 -24.46
CA ALA A 79 5.52 6.16 -23.31
C ALA A 79 6.34 6.03 -22.02
N VAL A 80 7.56 5.49 -22.10
CA VAL A 80 8.47 5.40 -20.95
C VAL A 80 9.26 6.69 -20.85
N ILE A 81 9.01 7.45 -19.79
CA ILE A 81 9.72 8.69 -19.47
C ILE A 81 10.60 8.42 -18.26
N ARG A 82 11.85 8.90 -18.31
CA ARG A 82 12.83 8.81 -17.23
C ARG A 82 13.56 10.14 -17.15
N GLU A 83 12.87 11.12 -16.60
CA GLU A 83 13.36 12.48 -16.46
C GLU A 83 13.51 12.85 -14.98
N ASN A 84 14.36 13.82 -14.69
CA ASN A 84 14.43 14.43 -13.36
C ASN A 84 13.41 15.56 -13.27
N SER A 85 13.02 15.86 -12.05
CA SER A 85 12.17 17.02 -11.78
C SER A 85 13.02 18.30 -11.83
N ASP A 86 12.42 19.37 -12.35
CA ASP A 86 13.05 20.68 -12.48
C ASP A 86 12.29 21.74 -11.65
N PRO A 87 12.97 22.83 -11.27
CA PRO A 87 12.30 23.96 -10.66
C PRO A 87 11.16 24.50 -11.55
N GLY A 88 9.98 24.59 -10.97
CA GLY A 88 8.76 25.02 -11.69
C GLY A 88 7.85 23.87 -12.12
N ASP A 89 8.27 22.62 -11.97
CA ASP A 89 7.38 21.47 -12.18
C ASP A 89 6.26 21.46 -11.14
N ILE A 90 5.11 20.97 -11.55
CA ILE A 90 3.91 20.91 -10.71
C ILE A 90 3.81 19.54 -10.06
N ILE A 91 3.64 19.52 -8.74
CA ILE A 91 3.34 18.31 -8.00
C ILE A 91 1.82 18.13 -7.92
N VAL A 92 1.34 16.98 -8.38
CA VAL A 92 -0.08 16.64 -8.34
C VAL A 92 -0.29 15.48 -7.36
N LEU A 93 -1.06 15.70 -6.31
CA LEU A 93 -1.56 14.65 -5.43
C LEU A 93 -2.81 14.03 -6.05
N LEU A 94 -2.73 12.76 -6.39
CA LEU A 94 -3.79 12.03 -7.05
C LEU A 94 -4.31 10.89 -6.18
N GLY A 95 -5.62 10.87 -5.92
CA GLY A 95 -6.24 9.83 -5.10
C GLY A 95 -7.04 10.39 -3.93
N GLY A 96 -6.94 9.75 -2.78
CA GLY A 96 -7.61 10.16 -1.54
C GLY A 96 -6.81 11.16 -0.72
N ARG A 97 -7.44 11.65 0.35
CA ARG A 97 -6.76 12.48 1.34
C ARG A 97 -5.85 11.62 2.21
N THR A 98 -4.71 12.16 2.63
CA THR A 98 -3.77 11.45 3.50
C THR A 98 -4.28 11.33 4.95
N GLY A 99 -3.74 10.37 5.66
CA GLY A 99 -4.01 10.14 7.08
C GLY A 99 -2.70 10.00 7.87
N ARG A 100 -2.79 9.35 9.02
CA ARG A 100 -1.66 9.13 9.93
C ARG A 100 -0.76 8.01 9.43
N ASP A 101 0.18 8.33 8.57
CA ASP A 101 1.08 7.34 7.98
C ASP A 101 2.54 7.77 7.88
N GLY A 102 2.90 8.88 8.46
CA GLY A 102 4.26 9.37 8.48
C GLY A 102 5.31 8.34 8.88
N CYS A 103 6.41 8.75 9.45
CA CYS A 103 7.48 7.84 9.91
C CYS A 103 7.00 6.75 10.87
N GLY A 104 5.93 7.01 11.64
CA GLY A 104 5.31 6.04 12.53
C GLY A 104 4.62 4.88 11.82
N GLY A 105 4.04 5.09 10.65
CA GLY A 105 3.39 4.04 9.85
C GLY A 105 4.36 2.98 9.35
N ALA A 106 5.53 3.41 8.86
CA ALA A 106 6.59 2.51 8.39
C ALA A 106 7.14 1.62 9.52
N THR A 107 7.41 2.19 10.68
CA THR A 107 7.92 1.45 11.85
C THR A 107 6.87 0.54 12.46
N GLY A 108 5.59 0.93 12.45
CA GLY A 108 4.47 0.15 12.96
C GLY A 108 4.32 -1.20 12.26
N SER A 109 4.55 -1.26 10.95
CA SER A 109 4.47 -2.51 10.18
C SER A 109 5.51 -3.55 10.57
N SER A 110 6.62 -3.14 11.18
CA SER A 110 7.73 -4.01 11.60
C SER A 110 7.67 -4.44 13.07
N LYS A 111 6.74 -3.93 13.86
CA LYS A 111 6.57 -4.26 15.28
C LYS A 111 5.61 -5.44 15.47
N VAL A 112 5.75 -6.12 16.62
CA VAL A 112 4.74 -7.10 17.05
C VAL A 112 3.43 -6.36 17.34
N HIS A 113 2.36 -6.78 16.70
CA HIS A 113 1.05 -6.18 16.91
C HIS A 113 0.42 -6.63 18.22
N THR A 114 0.02 -5.69 19.05
CA THR A 114 -0.76 -5.84 20.28
C THR A 114 -2.13 -5.19 20.12
N GLU A 115 -3.00 -5.31 21.11
CA GLU A 115 -4.30 -4.62 21.09
C GLU A 115 -4.14 -3.09 20.99
N GLU A 116 -3.12 -2.53 21.62
CA GLU A 116 -2.78 -1.10 21.55
C GLU A 116 -2.28 -0.67 20.17
N SER A 117 -1.81 -1.61 19.34
CA SER A 117 -1.34 -1.30 17.98
C SER A 117 -2.45 -0.77 17.08
N ILE A 118 -3.70 -1.09 17.36
CA ILE A 118 -4.86 -0.58 16.60
C ILE A 118 -5.01 0.92 16.82
N GLU A 119 -4.72 1.39 18.03
CA GLU A 119 -4.85 2.80 18.40
C GLU A 119 -3.62 3.63 17.99
N THR A 120 -2.44 3.05 18.13
CA THR A 120 -1.17 3.77 17.97
C THR A 120 -0.54 3.66 16.58
N CYS A 121 -0.85 2.60 15.82
CA CYS A 121 -0.22 2.29 14.54
C CYS A 121 -1.25 2.06 13.42
N GLY A 122 -2.42 2.66 13.50
CA GLY A 122 -3.45 2.54 12.46
C GLY A 122 -3.04 3.26 11.19
N ALA A 123 -2.28 2.57 10.32
CA ALA A 123 -1.88 3.07 9.01
C ALA A 123 -3.11 3.38 8.15
N GLU A 124 -3.33 4.65 7.84
CA GLU A 124 -4.54 5.09 7.15
C GLU A 124 -4.36 5.21 5.65
N VAL A 125 -3.18 5.60 5.21
CA VAL A 125 -2.84 5.74 3.79
C VAL A 125 -2.71 4.36 3.14
N GLN A 126 -2.20 3.37 3.86
CA GLN A 126 -2.05 2.00 3.38
C GLN A 126 -3.38 1.22 3.29
N LYS A 127 -4.48 1.81 3.72
CA LYS A 127 -5.82 1.27 3.46
C LYS A 127 -6.20 1.57 2.01
N GLY A 128 -5.93 0.61 1.12
CA GLY A 128 -6.23 0.73 -0.30
C GLY A 128 -7.69 1.08 -0.58
N ASN A 129 -7.89 1.86 -1.63
CA ASN A 129 -9.21 2.13 -2.18
C ASN A 129 -9.27 1.60 -3.63
N PRO A 130 -9.59 0.33 -3.83
CA PRO A 130 -9.52 -0.31 -5.14
C PRO A 130 -10.32 0.39 -6.24
N PRO A 131 -11.53 0.92 -5.99
CA PRO A 131 -12.26 1.70 -6.98
C PRO A 131 -11.52 2.98 -7.43
N THR A 132 -10.87 3.68 -6.51
CA THR A 132 -10.05 4.85 -6.84
C THR A 132 -8.79 4.44 -7.59
N GLU A 133 -8.12 3.38 -7.16
CA GLU A 133 -6.95 2.81 -7.83
C GLU A 133 -7.28 2.37 -9.26
N ARG A 134 -8.47 1.79 -9.49
CA ARG A 134 -8.95 1.47 -10.83
C ARG A 134 -9.09 2.71 -11.72
N LYS A 135 -9.59 3.83 -11.17
CA LYS A 135 -9.67 5.08 -11.91
C LYS A 135 -8.28 5.61 -12.27
N ILE A 136 -7.34 5.55 -11.34
CA ILE A 136 -5.94 5.94 -11.55
C ILE A 136 -5.31 5.07 -12.65
N GLN A 137 -5.45 3.75 -12.60
CA GLN A 137 -4.98 2.87 -13.66
C GLN A 137 -5.53 3.24 -15.04
N ARG A 138 -6.81 3.60 -15.12
CA ARG A 138 -7.42 4.04 -16.38
C ARG A 138 -6.87 5.37 -16.86
N LEU A 139 -6.56 6.28 -15.93
CA LEU A 139 -5.92 7.56 -16.27
C LEU A 139 -4.52 7.34 -16.86
N PHE A 140 -3.69 6.52 -16.22
CA PHE A 140 -2.34 6.22 -16.69
C PHE A 140 -2.28 5.45 -18.02
N ARG A 141 -3.40 4.85 -18.46
CA ARG A 141 -3.53 4.26 -19.80
C ARG A 141 -3.63 5.30 -20.92
N ARG A 142 -3.93 6.53 -20.59
CA ARG A 142 -4.05 7.64 -21.54
C ARG A 142 -2.66 8.17 -21.81
N GLU A 143 -2.18 7.96 -23.04
CA GLU A 143 -0.82 8.32 -23.44
C GLU A 143 -0.58 9.83 -23.32
N GLU A 144 -1.58 10.64 -23.63
CA GLU A 144 -1.55 12.09 -23.48
C GLU A 144 -1.34 12.54 -22.03
N VAL A 145 -1.77 11.77 -21.05
CA VAL A 145 -1.57 12.05 -19.62
C VAL A 145 -0.20 11.51 -19.16
N SER A 146 0.11 10.26 -19.49
CA SER A 146 1.35 9.64 -19.03
C SER A 146 2.59 10.34 -19.54
N LYS A 147 2.53 10.97 -20.70
CA LYS A 147 3.64 11.77 -21.28
C LYS A 147 3.92 13.08 -20.53
N LEU A 148 3.00 13.55 -19.71
CA LEU A 148 3.19 14.76 -18.90
C LEU A 148 3.88 14.46 -17.56
N ILE A 149 4.05 13.19 -17.22
CA ILE A 149 4.53 12.77 -15.90
C ILE A 149 6.04 12.46 -16.00
N LYS A 150 6.86 13.28 -15.39
CA LYS A 150 8.31 13.04 -15.28
C LYS A 150 8.64 11.98 -14.23
N LYS A 151 8.06 12.12 -13.03
CA LYS A 151 8.20 11.18 -11.92
C LYS A 151 6.84 10.87 -11.29
N CYS A 152 6.72 9.70 -10.71
CA CYS A 152 5.55 9.29 -9.96
C CYS A 152 5.98 8.43 -8.79
N ASN A 153 5.45 8.70 -7.61
CA ASN A 153 5.67 7.91 -6.41
C ASN A 153 4.35 7.59 -5.74
N ASP A 154 4.30 6.55 -4.93
CA ASP A 154 3.11 6.19 -4.18
C ASP A 154 3.11 6.81 -2.77
N PHE A 155 1.92 6.86 -2.18
CA PHE A 155 1.72 7.15 -0.78
C PHE A 155 1.67 5.83 -0.01
N GLY A 156 2.83 5.29 0.30
CA GLY A 156 2.98 4.11 1.14
C GLY A 156 3.59 4.46 2.49
N ALA A 157 4.43 3.57 2.99
CA ALA A 157 5.21 3.80 4.19
C ALA A 157 6.10 5.04 4.05
N GLY A 158 6.15 5.86 5.09
CA GLY A 158 6.87 7.13 5.09
C GLY A 158 6.04 8.35 4.70
N GLY A 159 4.73 8.15 4.44
CA GLY A 159 3.76 9.25 4.27
C GLY A 159 4.17 10.30 3.24
N VAL A 160 3.95 11.56 3.57
CA VAL A 160 4.27 12.71 2.71
C VAL A 160 5.78 12.84 2.48
N SER A 161 6.60 12.51 3.48
CA SER A 161 8.06 12.63 3.38
C SER A 161 8.64 11.77 2.27
N VAL A 162 8.14 10.54 2.11
CA VAL A 162 8.56 9.64 1.04
C VAL A 162 7.83 9.96 -0.27
N ALA A 163 6.51 10.05 -0.25
CA ALA A 163 5.71 10.23 -1.45
C ALA A 163 6.08 11.48 -2.24
N ILE A 164 6.35 12.58 -1.56
CA ILE A 164 6.71 13.86 -2.17
C ILE A 164 8.22 14.08 -2.15
N GLY A 165 8.89 13.75 -1.03
CA GLY A 165 10.31 13.99 -0.86
C GLY A 165 11.22 13.30 -1.88
N GLU A 166 10.82 12.13 -2.36
CA GLU A 166 11.56 11.38 -3.38
C GLU A 166 11.33 11.88 -4.83
N LEU A 167 10.46 12.86 -5.03
CA LEU A 167 10.19 13.39 -6.38
C LEU A 167 11.29 14.32 -6.89
N ALA A 168 12.06 14.95 -6.00
CA ALA A 168 13.16 15.85 -6.38
C ALA A 168 14.25 15.86 -5.32
N ASP A 169 15.46 16.28 -5.70
CA ASP A 169 16.65 16.32 -4.83
C ASP A 169 16.56 17.39 -3.72
N GLY A 170 15.68 18.36 -3.85
CA GLY A 170 15.40 19.38 -2.84
C GLY A 170 13.99 19.94 -2.98
N LEU A 171 13.23 19.84 -1.89
CA LEU A 171 11.86 20.31 -1.83
C LEU A 171 11.57 20.99 -0.48
N ARG A 172 10.72 22.00 -0.54
CA ARG A 172 10.08 22.55 0.65
C ARG A 172 8.59 22.20 0.60
N VAL A 173 8.15 21.43 1.57
CA VAL A 173 6.74 21.00 1.69
C VAL A 173 6.09 21.78 2.83
N ASP A 174 4.97 22.45 2.54
CA ASP A 174 4.12 23.04 3.55
C ASP A 174 3.08 21.99 3.97
N LEU A 175 3.37 21.30 5.09
CA LEU A 175 2.55 20.18 5.58
C LEU A 175 1.16 20.62 6.00
N ASP A 176 0.96 21.89 6.36
CA ASP A 176 -0.37 22.41 6.73
C ASP A 176 -1.33 22.45 5.54
N LYS A 177 -0.80 22.55 4.33
CA LYS A 177 -1.59 22.57 3.10
C LYS A 177 -1.88 21.20 2.50
N VAL A 178 -1.29 20.14 3.03
CA VAL A 178 -1.56 18.78 2.56
C VAL A 178 -3.00 18.38 2.90
N PRO A 179 -3.80 17.89 1.94
CA PRO A 179 -5.17 17.47 2.19
C PRO A 179 -5.24 16.28 3.14
N LYS A 180 -5.86 16.46 4.30
CA LYS A 180 -5.94 15.47 5.38
C LYS A 180 -7.34 14.89 5.49
N LYS A 181 -7.44 13.61 5.89
CA LYS A 181 -8.72 12.92 6.14
C LYS A 181 -9.45 13.51 7.34
N TYR A 182 -8.69 13.87 8.37
CA TYR A 182 -9.22 14.35 9.65
C TYR A 182 -8.61 15.70 10.00
N ALA A 183 -9.40 16.52 10.66
CA ALA A 183 -8.89 17.71 11.32
C ALA A 183 -8.03 17.30 12.53
N GLY A 184 -7.02 18.11 12.84
CA GLY A 184 -6.17 17.88 14.01
C GLY A 184 -4.93 17.02 13.80
N LEU A 185 -4.75 16.42 12.63
CA LEU A 185 -3.47 15.78 12.27
C LEU A 185 -2.41 16.85 12.08
N ASP A 186 -1.31 16.73 12.79
CA ASP A 186 -0.15 17.63 12.65
C ASP A 186 0.82 17.17 11.55
N GLY A 187 1.85 17.97 11.30
CA GLY A 187 2.84 17.68 10.28
C GLY A 187 3.64 16.41 10.57
N THR A 188 3.92 16.09 11.83
CA THR A 188 4.67 14.91 12.24
C THR A 188 3.88 13.62 11.98
N GLU A 189 2.57 13.67 12.16
CA GLU A 189 1.69 12.51 11.95
C GLU A 189 1.51 12.13 10.48
N ILE A 190 1.67 13.10 9.57
CA ILE A 190 1.48 12.89 8.13
C ILE A 190 2.78 12.85 7.31
N ALA A 191 3.89 13.27 7.92
CA ALA A 191 5.21 13.34 7.27
C ALA A 191 5.93 11.99 7.18
#